data_051f4aa1ea1edfc47cdae12e91fcd912
#
_entry.id   051f4aa1ea1edfc47cdae12e91fcd912
#
_cell.length_a   1.000
_cell.length_b   1.000
_cell.length_c   1.000
_cell.angle_alpha   90.00
_cell.angle_beta   90.00
_cell.angle_gamma   90.00
#
_symmetry.space_group_name_H-M   'P 1'
#
loop_
_entity.id
_entity.type
_entity.pdbx_description
1 polymer ?
#
loop_
_entity_poly.entity_id
_entity_poly.type
_entity_poly.pdbx_seq_one_letter_code
_entity_poly.pdbx_strand_id
1 'polypeptide(L)'
;MALQDFEAQELAQFAEDISQAYEDLKARNLALDLTRGKPSSEQLDFSDELLGLPGSGNFRSADGTDCRNYGGLAGVKDIREIYAELLGIPVDQVYAGDASSLNIMFDLIMASYIWGTNDSPRPWKDEPVVKWLCPVPGYDRHFTITEHFGFEMLPVPMLDDGPDMDVIRDLVKDPAVKGMWTVPIFGNPTGVTFSEKVCRELAEMETAAPDFRIVWDNAYAVHTLTDEFPVVHNVIEFAKEAGHPNRFWFMTSTSKIT
;
A
#
# COMPACT_ATOMS: atom_id res chain seq x y z
N MET A 1 -28.74 -4.12 -10.53
CA MET A 1 -29.43 -4.89 -11.58
C MET A 1 -28.42 -5.04 -12.71
N ALA A 2 -28.13 -6.25 -13.16
CA ALA A 2 -27.18 -6.46 -14.25
C ALA A 2 -27.88 -6.16 -15.59
N LEU A 3 -27.14 -5.73 -16.63
CA LEU A 3 -27.73 -5.40 -17.95
C LEU A 3 -28.51 -6.56 -18.58
N GLN A 4 -28.12 -7.80 -18.24
CA GLN A 4 -28.78 -9.02 -18.68
C GLN A 4 -30.18 -9.25 -18.07
N ASP A 5 -30.51 -8.49 -17.01
CA ASP A 5 -31.78 -8.62 -16.28
C ASP A 5 -32.87 -7.70 -16.84
N PHE A 6 -32.49 -6.80 -17.80
CA PHE A 6 -33.43 -5.88 -18.44
C PHE A 6 -34.23 -6.56 -19.54
N GLU A 7 -35.50 -6.23 -19.63
CA GLU A 7 -36.31 -6.49 -20.82
C GLU A 7 -35.86 -5.61 -22.00
N ALA A 8 -36.11 -6.03 -23.22
CA ALA A 8 -35.62 -5.33 -24.42
C ALA A 8 -36.01 -3.85 -24.49
N GLN A 9 -37.21 -3.48 -24.04
CA GLN A 9 -37.69 -2.11 -24.01
C GLN A 9 -36.99 -1.28 -22.91
N GLU A 10 -36.76 -1.85 -21.74
CA GLU A 10 -36.02 -1.23 -20.64
C GLU A 10 -34.55 -0.99 -21.01
N LEU A 11 -33.94 -1.98 -21.68
CA LEU A 11 -32.57 -1.87 -22.17
C LEU A 11 -32.43 -0.76 -23.22
N ALA A 12 -33.41 -0.62 -24.12
CA ALA A 12 -33.42 0.45 -25.11
C ALA A 12 -33.54 1.84 -24.47
N GLN A 13 -34.43 2.00 -23.49
CA GLN A 13 -34.59 3.25 -22.73
C GLN A 13 -33.32 3.56 -21.94
N PHE A 14 -32.74 2.58 -21.25
CA PHE A 14 -31.48 2.74 -20.53
C PHE A 14 -30.35 3.21 -21.46
N ALA A 15 -30.25 2.62 -22.65
CA ALA A 15 -29.24 3.00 -23.64
C ALA A 15 -29.43 4.45 -24.13
N GLU A 16 -30.69 4.91 -24.33
CA GLU A 16 -31.01 6.28 -24.69
C GLU A 16 -30.65 7.25 -23.59
N ASP A 17 -31.02 6.96 -22.34
CA ASP A 17 -30.73 7.78 -21.16
C ASP A 17 -29.22 7.96 -20.94
N ILE A 18 -28.45 6.87 -21.06
CA ILE A 18 -26.97 6.92 -20.93
C ILE A 18 -26.35 7.68 -22.10
N SER A 19 -26.87 7.51 -23.31
CA SER A 19 -26.37 8.25 -24.49
C SER A 19 -26.62 9.75 -24.32
N GLN A 20 -27.77 10.15 -23.83
CA GLN A 20 -28.07 11.55 -23.55
C GLN A 20 -27.16 12.09 -22.42
N ALA A 21 -27.01 11.38 -21.33
CA ALA A 21 -26.12 11.77 -20.23
C ALA A 21 -24.66 11.93 -20.69
N TYR A 22 -24.20 11.06 -21.59
CA TYR A 22 -22.86 11.16 -22.18
C TYR A 22 -22.70 12.43 -23.03
N GLU A 23 -23.67 12.74 -23.91
CA GLU A 23 -23.61 13.95 -24.74
C GLU A 23 -23.71 15.23 -23.89
N ASP A 24 -24.53 15.23 -22.83
CA ASP A 24 -24.64 16.34 -21.88
C ASP A 24 -23.30 16.56 -21.14
N LEU A 25 -22.65 15.49 -20.70
CA LEU A 25 -21.34 15.58 -20.06
C LEU A 25 -20.27 16.11 -21.04
N LYS A 26 -20.28 15.61 -22.26
CA LYS A 26 -19.36 16.05 -23.32
C LYS A 26 -19.57 17.53 -23.67
N ALA A 27 -20.81 18.00 -23.70
CA ALA A 27 -21.14 19.40 -23.94
C ALA A 27 -20.60 20.37 -22.87
N ARG A 28 -20.32 19.86 -21.65
CA ARG A 28 -19.67 20.62 -20.56
C ARG A 28 -18.21 20.97 -20.87
N ASN A 29 -17.60 20.35 -21.87
CA ASN A 29 -16.22 20.58 -22.31
C ASN A 29 -15.20 20.60 -21.17
N LEU A 30 -15.29 19.61 -20.25
CA LEU A 30 -14.43 19.49 -19.09
C LEU A 30 -13.02 19.09 -19.51
N ALA A 31 -12.00 19.81 -19.01
CA ALA A 31 -10.58 19.49 -19.18
C ALA A 31 -10.03 18.86 -17.90
N LEU A 32 -10.47 17.62 -17.59
CA LEU A 32 -10.07 16.90 -16.38
C LEU A 32 -8.99 15.86 -16.72
N ASP A 33 -7.90 15.89 -15.97
CA ASP A 33 -6.88 14.84 -16.02
C ASP A 33 -7.18 13.79 -14.94
N LEU A 34 -7.64 12.61 -15.36
CA LEU A 34 -7.92 11.46 -14.50
C LEU A 34 -6.79 10.42 -14.50
N THR A 35 -5.67 10.71 -15.15
CA THR A 35 -4.57 9.75 -15.30
C THR A 35 -3.73 9.60 -14.05
N ARG A 36 -3.77 10.58 -13.14
CA ARG A 36 -3.01 10.57 -11.89
C ARG A 36 -3.81 11.18 -10.74
N GLY A 37 -3.93 10.43 -9.63
CA GLY A 37 -4.38 10.96 -8.34
C GLY A 37 -3.23 11.73 -7.68
N LYS A 38 -3.24 13.06 -7.76
CA LYS A 38 -2.29 13.97 -7.10
C LYS A 38 -3.03 15.21 -6.59
N PRO A 39 -2.53 15.87 -5.53
CA PRO A 39 -3.09 17.14 -5.08
C PRO A 39 -3.12 18.18 -6.20
N SER A 40 -4.15 19.03 -6.24
CA SER A 40 -4.18 20.20 -7.10
C SER A 40 -3.22 21.30 -6.59
N SER A 41 -2.89 22.29 -7.43
CA SER A 41 -2.06 23.42 -7.00
C SER A 41 -2.64 24.14 -5.79
N GLU A 42 -3.96 24.35 -5.77
CA GLU A 42 -4.64 25.01 -4.65
C GLU A 42 -4.55 24.20 -3.34
N GLN A 43 -4.53 22.86 -3.43
CA GLN A 43 -4.30 22.00 -2.25
C GLN A 43 -2.86 22.08 -1.77
N LEU A 44 -1.89 22.19 -2.69
CA LEU A 44 -0.47 22.31 -2.35
C LEU A 44 -0.14 23.67 -1.72
N ASP A 45 -0.87 24.74 -2.08
CA ASP A 45 -0.69 26.08 -1.50
C ASP A 45 -0.86 26.07 0.04
N PHE A 46 -1.65 25.14 0.60
CA PHE A 46 -1.79 24.98 2.05
C PHE A 46 -0.52 24.54 2.75
N SER A 47 0.42 23.93 2.03
CA SER A 47 1.70 23.43 2.56
C SER A 47 2.92 24.23 2.11
N ASP A 48 2.75 25.37 1.44
CA ASP A 48 3.84 26.20 0.90
C ASP A 48 4.90 26.57 1.95
N GLU A 49 4.49 26.81 3.20
CA GLU A 49 5.39 27.12 4.29
C GLU A 49 6.44 26.00 4.54
N LEU A 50 6.10 24.73 4.20
CA LEU A 50 7.03 23.61 4.34
C LEU A 50 8.24 23.73 3.42
N LEU A 51 8.14 24.44 2.30
CA LEU A 51 9.25 24.68 1.37
C LEU A 51 10.39 25.49 2.00
N GLY A 52 10.10 26.24 3.07
CA GLY A 52 11.06 26.98 3.86
C GLY A 52 11.73 26.17 4.98
N LEU A 53 11.37 24.91 5.18
CA LEU A 53 11.81 24.06 6.28
C LEU A 53 12.53 22.79 5.78
N PRO A 54 13.64 22.37 6.39
CA PRO A 54 14.49 23.14 7.30
C PRO A 54 15.15 24.31 6.57
N GLY A 55 15.26 25.46 7.25
CA GLY A 55 15.78 26.69 6.66
C GLY A 55 16.88 27.33 7.49
N SER A 56 17.29 28.52 7.08
CA SER A 56 18.26 29.31 7.83
C SER A 56 17.77 29.61 9.26
N GLY A 57 18.48 29.11 10.27
CA GLY A 57 18.07 29.22 11.68
C GLY A 57 17.16 28.11 12.19
N ASN A 58 16.60 27.28 11.32
CA ASN A 58 15.77 26.13 11.70
C ASN A 58 16.25 24.85 10.98
N PHE A 59 17.37 24.31 11.43
CA PHE A 59 18.01 23.13 10.85
C PHE A 59 18.38 22.06 11.90
N ARG A 60 17.85 22.19 13.12
CA ARG A 60 18.05 21.20 14.17
C ARG A 60 16.75 20.50 14.48
N SER A 61 16.83 19.18 14.58
CA SER A 61 15.73 18.35 15.09
C SER A 61 15.48 18.62 16.58
N ALA A 62 14.36 18.15 17.12
CA ALA A 62 14.00 18.32 18.53
C ALA A 62 15.03 17.74 19.51
N ASP A 63 15.76 16.69 19.10
CA ASP A 63 16.84 16.09 19.88
C ASP A 63 18.21 16.83 19.73
N GLY A 64 18.23 17.94 18.95
CA GLY A 64 19.40 18.75 18.71
C GLY A 64 20.30 18.31 17.55
N THR A 65 19.95 17.25 16.83
CA THR A 65 20.68 16.78 15.65
C THR A 65 20.74 17.88 14.58
N ASP A 66 21.91 18.15 14.03
CA ASP A 66 22.11 19.11 12.95
C ASP A 66 21.78 18.44 11.60
N CYS A 67 20.61 18.75 11.05
CA CYS A 67 20.09 18.13 9.82
C CYS A 67 20.86 18.51 8.55
N ARG A 68 21.85 19.40 8.63
CA ARG A 68 22.75 19.74 7.52
C ARG A 68 23.89 18.74 7.36
N ASN A 69 24.08 17.85 8.32
CA ASN A 69 25.14 16.85 8.30
C ASN A 69 24.57 15.46 8.00
N TYR A 70 25.42 14.56 7.53
CA TYR A 70 25.05 13.16 7.32
C TYR A 70 25.04 12.38 8.64
N GLY A 71 24.31 11.27 8.67
CA GLY A 71 24.18 10.38 9.82
C GLY A 71 22.71 10.00 10.04
N GLY A 72 22.42 9.26 11.11
CA GLY A 72 21.06 8.88 11.46
C GLY A 72 20.40 7.94 10.44
N LEU A 73 20.92 6.72 10.29
CA LEU A 73 20.49 5.74 9.29
C LEU A 73 18.98 5.47 9.27
N ALA A 74 18.30 5.62 10.40
CA ALA A 74 16.84 5.43 10.49
C ALA A 74 16.03 6.68 10.16
N GLY A 75 16.70 7.80 9.83
CA GLY A 75 16.06 9.11 9.61
C GLY A 75 15.93 9.95 10.88
N VAL A 76 15.48 11.19 10.71
CA VAL A 76 15.32 12.16 11.80
C VAL A 76 14.26 11.68 12.78
N LYS A 77 14.55 11.82 14.08
CA LYS A 77 13.70 11.30 15.15
C LYS A 77 12.27 11.90 15.11
N ASP A 78 12.17 13.19 14.87
CA ASP A 78 10.90 13.92 14.82
C ASP A 78 9.91 13.29 13.82
N ILE A 79 10.34 13.04 12.59
CA ILE A 79 9.46 12.41 11.57
C ILE A 79 9.10 10.98 11.96
N ARG A 80 10.02 10.25 12.57
CA ARG A 80 9.76 8.89 13.04
C ARG A 80 8.74 8.87 14.17
N GLU A 81 8.80 9.83 15.10
CA GLU A 81 7.83 9.98 16.19
C GLU A 81 6.43 10.34 15.66
N ILE A 82 6.33 11.25 14.68
CA ILE A 82 5.06 11.59 14.02
C ILE A 82 4.41 10.35 13.41
N TYR A 83 5.17 9.56 12.65
CA TYR A 83 4.61 8.36 12.03
C TYR A 83 4.37 7.23 13.05
N ALA A 84 5.17 7.11 14.08
CA ALA A 84 4.95 6.15 15.16
C ALA A 84 3.61 6.40 15.87
N GLU A 85 3.33 7.66 16.21
CA GLU A 85 2.05 8.07 16.83
C GLU A 85 0.87 7.84 15.85
N LEU A 86 1.02 8.30 14.60
CA LEU A 86 -0.02 8.19 13.58
C LEU A 86 -0.44 6.74 13.29
N LEU A 87 0.52 5.82 13.32
CA LEU A 87 0.33 4.41 12.96
C LEU A 87 0.16 3.50 14.18
N GLY A 88 0.35 4.03 15.38
CA GLY A 88 0.26 3.26 16.64
C GLY A 88 1.36 2.19 16.77
N ILE A 89 2.57 2.46 16.26
CA ILE A 89 3.71 1.53 16.29
C ILE A 89 4.89 2.12 17.08
N PRO A 90 5.80 1.29 17.65
CA PRO A 90 6.98 1.77 18.34
C PRO A 90 7.93 2.57 17.42
N VAL A 91 8.48 3.69 17.90
CA VAL A 91 9.35 4.58 17.12
C VAL A 91 10.64 3.90 16.64
N ASP A 92 11.14 2.90 17.35
CA ASP A 92 12.31 2.12 16.97
C ASP A 92 12.05 1.16 15.79
N GLN A 93 10.80 0.91 15.45
CA GLN A 93 10.37 0.18 14.26
C GLN A 93 10.13 1.08 13.04
N VAL A 94 10.21 2.41 13.20
CA VAL A 94 10.02 3.36 12.10
C VAL A 94 11.36 3.71 11.47
N TYR A 95 11.46 3.52 10.17
CA TYR A 95 12.54 3.99 9.31
C TYR A 95 12.01 5.07 8.38
N ALA A 96 12.60 6.27 8.42
CA ALA A 96 12.25 7.37 7.54
C ALA A 96 13.36 7.59 6.52
N GLY A 97 13.11 7.24 5.29
CA GLY A 97 14.09 7.34 4.22
C GLY A 97 13.45 7.24 2.85
N ASP A 98 14.24 7.58 1.82
CA ASP A 98 13.86 7.63 0.43
C ASP A 98 12.74 8.67 0.12
N ALA A 99 12.55 8.96 -1.16
CA ALA A 99 11.49 9.80 -1.69
C ALA A 99 10.36 8.99 -2.34
N SER A 100 10.43 7.66 -2.30
CA SER A 100 9.47 6.77 -2.94
C SER A 100 9.32 5.45 -2.19
N SER A 101 8.11 5.13 -1.74
CA SER A 101 7.80 3.83 -1.14
C SER A 101 8.08 2.66 -2.10
N LEU A 102 7.89 2.84 -3.41
CA LEU A 102 8.21 1.82 -4.42
C LEU A 102 9.71 1.48 -4.44
N ASN A 103 10.60 2.47 -4.27
CA ASN A 103 12.04 2.21 -4.16
C ASN A 103 12.35 1.38 -2.91
N ILE A 104 11.77 1.74 -1.77
CA ILE A 104 11.95 0.97 -0.53
C ILE A 104 11.45 -0.46 -0.70
N MET A 105 10.28 -0.65 -1.32
CA MET A 105 9.74 -1.99 -1.61
C MET A 105 10.67 -2.78 -2.52
N PHE A 106 11.18 -2.15 -3.58
CA PHE A 106 12.14 -2.78 -4.48
C PHE A 106 13.42 -3.19 -3.73
N ASP A 107 13.98 -2.32 -2.90
CA ASP A 107 15.20 -2.58 -2.14
C ASP A 107 15.02 -3.69 -1.11
N LEU A 108 13.87 -3.76 -0.44
CA LEU A 108 13.55 -4.85 0.51
C LEU A 108 13.43 -6.20 -0.21
N ILE A 109 12.79 -6.23 -1.38
CA ILE A 109 12.72 -7.45 -2.20
C ILE A 109 14.10 -7.81 -2.73
N MET A 110 14.87 -6.85 -3.22
CA MET A 110 16.23 -7.05 -3.70
C MET A 110 17.14 -7.61 -2.59
N ALA A 111 17.08 -7.02 -1.39
CA ALA A 111 17.84 -7.50 -0.23
C ALA A 111 17.46 -8.94 0.13
N SER A 112 16.16 -9.25 0.16
CA SER A 112 15.66 -10.59 0.44
C SER A 112 16.03 -11.58 -0.66
N TYR A 113 16.03 -11.14 -1.90
CA TYR A 113 16.46 -11.96 -3.04
C TYR A 113 17.94 -12.31 -2.96
N ILE A 114 18.80 -11.35 -2.63
CA ILE A 114 20.26 -11.54 -2.61
C ILE A 114 20.75 -12.23 -1.33
N TRP A 115 20.20 -11.84 -0.17
CA TRP A 115 20.71 -12.26 1.16
C TRP A 115 19.71 -13.04 2.01
N GLY A 116 18.42 -13.03 1.65
CA GLY A 116 17.34 -13.56 2.47
C GLY A 116 16.84 -12.54 3.49
N THR A 117 15.75 -12.87 4.17
CA THR A 117 15.25 -12.16 5.36
C THR A 117 15.81 -12.81 6.63
N ASN A 118 15.52 -12.24 7.81
CA ASN A 118 15.94 -12.84 9.09
C ASN A 118 15.40 -14.26 9.31
N ASP A 119 14.29 -14.60 8.66
CA ASP A 119 13.62 -15.89 8.79
C ASP A 119 13.88 -16.83 7.61
N SER A 120 14.63 -16.37 6.60
CA SER A 120 14.90 -17.16 5.40
C SER A 120 15.88 -18.29 5.71
N PRO A 121 15.56 -19.54 5.35
CA PRO A 121 16.52 -20.64 5.43
C PRO A 121 17.69 -20.48 4.43
N ARG A 122 17.47 -19.70 3.36
CA ARG A 122 18.45 -19.32 2.32
C ARG A 122 17.95 -18.07 1.57
N PRO A 123 18.83 -17.36 0.82
CA PRO A 123 18.42 -16.28 -0.07
C PRO A 123 17.38 -16.73 -1.10
N TRP A 124 16.44 -15.85 -1.45
CA TRP A 124 15.37 -16.19 -2.41
C TRP A 124 15.91 -16.53 -3.80
N LYS A 125 17.04 -15.95 -4.21
CA LYS A 125 17.71 -16.30 -5.48
C LYS A 125 18.14 -17.76 -5.58
N ASP A 126 18.30 -18.44 -4.45
CA ASP A 126 18.72 -19.85 -4.37
C ASP A 126 17.50 -20.79 -4.27
N GLU A 127 16.30 -20.26 -4.27
CA GLU A 127 15.05 -21.04 -4.38
C GLU A 127 14.83 -21.46 -5.84
N PRO A 128 14.31 -22.68 -6.08
CA PRO A 128 14.00 -23.14 -7.44
C PRO A 128 12.98 -22.24 -8.15
N VAL A 129 12.03 -21.69 -7.41
CA VAL A 129 11.01 -20.73 -7.84
C VAL A 129 10.61 -19.87 -6.65
N VAL A 130 10.35 -18.60 -6.91
CA VAL A 130 9.72 -17.68 -5.95
C VAL A 130 8.36 -17.31 -6.50
N LYS A 131 7.32 -17.42 -5.66
CA LYS A 131 5.95 -17.06 -5.99
C LYS A 131 5.48 -15.90 -5.13
N TRP A 132 4.61 -15.07 -5.69
CA TRP A 132 4.12 -13.87 -5.03
C TRP A 132 2.63 -13.68 -5.24
N LEU A 133 1.88 -13.44 -4.16
CA LEU A 133 0.45 -13.22 -4.22
C LEU A 133 0.17 -11.79 -4.70
N CYS A 134 -0.66 -11.70 -5.72
CA CYS A 134 -1.01 -10.46 -6.40
C CYS A 134 -2.54 -10.27 -6.37
N PRO A 135 -3.10 -9.57 -5.38
CA PRO A 135 -4.52 -9.23 -5.38
C PRO A 135 -4.91 -8.43 -6.62
N VAL A 136 -5.97 -8.85 -7.31
CA VAL A 136 -6.43 -8.27 -8.58
C VAL A 136 -7.93 -7.97 -8.55
N PRO A 137 -8.35 -6.78 -9.02
CA PRO A 137 -7.53 -5.68 -9.51
C PRO A 137 -6.63 -5.09 -8.43
N GLY A 138 -5.41 -4.64 -8.78
CA GLY A 138 -4.41 -4.12 -7.85
C GLY A 138 -3.52 -3.05 -8.49
N TYR A 139 -2.57 -2.51 -7.70
CA TYR A 139 -1.68 -1.47 -8.16
C TYR A 139 -0.58 -2.07 -9.07
N ASP A 140 -0.60 -1.71 -10.34
CA ASP A 140 0.24 -2.30 -11.40
C ASP A 140 1.75 -2.15 -11.16
N ARG A 141 2.19 -1.09 -10.45
CA ARG A 141 3.61 -0.87 -10.14
C ARG A 141 4.20 -1.93 -9.21
N HIS A 142 3.38 -2.47 -8.31
CA HIS A 142 3.76 -3.61 -7.49
C HIS A 142 4.07 -4.83 -8.37
N PHE A 143 3.21 -5.10 -9.34
CA PHE A 143 3.37 -6.25 -10.25
C PHE A 143 4.61 -6.10 -11.13
N THR A 144 4.93 -4.88 -11.55
CA THR A 144 6.17 -4.58 -12.30
C THR A 144 7.43 -4.95 -11.50
N ILE A 145 7.44 -4.70 -10.16
CA ILE A 145 8.55 -5.13 -9.30
C ILE A 145 8.64 -6.66 -9.30
N THR A 146 7.52 -7.36 -9.12
CA THR A 146 7.46 -8.82 -9.10
C THR A 146 7.97 -9.42 -10.41
N GLU A 147 7.53 -8.86 -11.54
CA GLU A 147 7.96 -9.26 -12.88
C GLU A 147 9.46 -9.05 -13.09
N HIS A 148 10.01 -7.92 -12.60
CA HIS A 148 11.44 -7.60 -12.71
C HIS A 148 12.34 -8.66 -12.07
N PHE A 149 11.93 -9.23 -10.93
CA PHE A 149 12.66 -10.31 -10.26
C PHE A 149 12.35 -11.70 -10.84
N GLY A 150 11.46 -11.80 -11.81
CA GLY A 150 11.07 -13.08 -12.42
C GLY A 150 10.25 -13.98 -11.49
N PHE A 151 9.56 -13.41 -10.51
CA PHE A 151 8.70 -14.17 -9.60
C PHE A 151 7.43 -14.61 -10.32
N GLU A 152 6.95 -15.81 -10.01
CA GLU A 152 5.64 -16.29 -10.48
C GLU A 152 4.53 -15.54 -9.74
N MET A 153 3.75 -14.76 -10.47
CA MET A 153 2.63 -13.99 -9.92
C MET A 153 1.38 -14.86 -9.80
N LEU A 154 0.86 -15.00 -8.59
CA LEU A 154 -0.36 -15.73 -8.29
C LEU A 154 -1.50 -14.74 -8.07
N PRO A 155 -2.48 -14.65 -8.99
CA PRO A 155 -3.60 -13.73 -8.83
C PRO A 155 -4.52 -14.18 -7.69
N VAL A 156 -4.95 -13.22 -6.86
CA VAL A 156 -5.93 -13.41 -5.79
C VAL A 156 -7.11 -12.48 -6.05
N PRO A 157 -8.37 -12.96 -6.08
CA PRO A 157 -9.52 -12.08 -6.24
C PRO A 157 -9.62 -11.04 -5.12
N MET A 158 -9.97 -9.79 -5.48
CA MET A 158 -10.39 -8.77 -4.52
C MET A 158 -11.90 -8.86 -4.29
N LEU A 159 -12.31 -8.91 -3.03
CA LEU A 159 -13.69 -8.87 -2.57
C LEU A 159 -14.02 -7.47 -2.01
N ASP A 160 -15.23 -7.29 -1.49
CA ASP A 160 -15.72 -5.98 -1.03
C ASP A 160 -15.01 -5.45 0.22
N ASP A 161 -14.36 -6.32 0.99
CA ASP A 161 -13.68 -5.98 2.26
C ASP A 161 -12.21 -6.42 2.32
N GLY A 162 -11.62 -6.78 1.19
CA GLY A 162 -10.22 -7.20 1.07
C GLY A 162 -10.02 -8.34 0.07
N PRO A 163 -8.83 -8.94 0.03
CA PRO A 163 -8.57 -10.09 -0.83
C PRO A 163 -9.29 -11.35 -0.35
N ASP A 164 -9.53 -12.28 -1.27
CA ASP A 164 -10.12 -13.57 -0.96
C ASP A 164 -9.20 -14.42 -0.06
N MET A 165 -9.56 -14.47 1.23
CA MET A 165 -8.77 -15.18 2.23
C MET A 165 -8.81 -16.69 2.09
N ASP A 166 -9.84 -17.27 1.47
CA ASP A 166 -9.90 -18.72 1.21
C ASP A 166 -8.85 -19.10 0.17
N VAL A 167 -8.74 -18.32 -0.90
CA VAL A 167 -7.71 -18.48 -1.92
C VAL A 167 -6.31 -18.30 -1.33
N ILE A 168 -6.11 -17.25 -0.51
CA ILE A 168 -4.80 -16.99 0.13
C ILE A 168 -4.39 -18.18 1.01
N ARG A 169 -5.27 -18.67 1.88
CA ARG A 169 -4.97 -19.79 2.78
C ARG A 169 -4.59 -21.08 2.06
N ASP A 170 -5.09 -21.28 0.84
CA ASP A 170 -4.66 -22.41 0.03
C ASP A 170 -3.30 -22.19 -0.61
N LEU A 171 -3.04 -21.00 -1.15
CA LEU A 171 -1.80 -20.67 -1.84
C LEU A 171 -0.57 -20.62 -0.90
N VAL A 172 -0.72 -20.11 0.33
CA VAL A 172 0.39 -20.01 1.29
C VAL A 172 0.84 -21.35 1.90
N LYS A 173 0.17 -22.45 1.55
CA LYS A 173 0.63 -23.82 1.86
C LYS A 173 1.84 -24.22 1.01
N ASP A 174 2.09 -23.50 -0.09
CA ASP A 174 3.28 -23.72 -0.91
C ASP A 174 4.45 -22.90 -0.34
N PRO A 175 5.57 -23.55 0.06
CA PRO A 175 6.74 -22.86 0.62
C PRO A 175 7.47 -21.96 -0.39
N ALA A 176 7.13 -22.05 -1.67
CA ALA A 176 7.64 -21.15 -2.70
C ALA A 176 6.97 -19.78 -2.67
N VAL A 177 5.81 -19.64 -2.01
CA VAL A 177 5.10 -18.37 -1.87
C VAL A 177 5.77 -17.53 -0.77
N LYS A 178 6.52 -16.51 -1.19
CA LYS A 178 7.36 -15.69 -0.30
C LYS A 178 6.73 -14.38 0.11
N GLY A 179 5.67 -13.96 -0.54
CA GLY A 179 5.04 -12.71 -0.12
C GLY A 179 3.78 -12.34 -0.89
N MET A 180 3.27 -11.16 -0.53
CA MET A 180 2.02 -10.62 -1.01
C MET A 180 2.06 -9.09 -1.07
N TRP A 181 1.44 -8.52 -2.11
CA TRP A 181 1.17 -7.08 -2.19
C TRP A 181 -0.18 -6.74 -1.56
N THR A 182 -0.25 -5.60 -0.87
CA THR A 182 -1.52 -5.06 -0.36
C THR A 182 -1.56 -3.54 -0.42
N VAL A 183 -2.76 -2.98 -0.66
CA VAL A 183 -3.09 -1.56 -0.45
C VAL A 183 -4.35 -1.53 0.41
N PRO A 184 -4.21 -1.47 1.76
CA PRO A 184 -5.30 -1.84 2.68
C PRO A 184 -6.38 -0.78 2.84
N ILE A 185 -6.11 0.48 2.52
CA ILE A 185 -7.05 1.59 2.64
C ILE A 185 -7.21 2.24 1.27
N PHE A 186 -8.46 2.38 0.82
CA PHE A 186 -8.81 2.96 -0.49
C PHE A 186 -7.98 2.37 -1.63
N GLY A 187 -7.88 1.04 -1.67
CA GLY A 187 -7.04 0.29 -2.59
C GLY A 187 -7.17 0.73 -4.05
N ASN A 188 -6.04 0.98 -4.71
CA ASN A 188 -6.01 1.36 -6.12
C ASN A 188 -5.98 0.08 -7.00
N PRO A 189 -6.94 -0.13 -7.95
CA PRO A 189 -7.97 0.82 -8.41
C PRO A 189 -9.35 0.66 -7.77
N THR A 190 -9.58 -0.30 -6.89
CA THR A 190 -10.92 -0.72 -6.45
C THR A 190 -11.59 0.21 -5.45
N GLY A 191 -10.81 1.01 -4.68
CA GLY A 191 -11.30 1.79 -3.56
C GLY A 191 -11.60 0.97 -2.30
N VAL A 192 -11.37 -0.34 -2.31
CA VAL A 192 -11.63 -1.25 -1.18
C VAL A 192 -10.77 -0.87 0.03
N THR A 193 -11.38 -0.86 1.21
CA THR A 193 -10.69 -0.78 2.50
C THR A 193 -10.84 -2.12 3.21
N PHE A 194 -9.73 -2.67 3.70
CA PHE A 194 -9.72 -3.97 4.35
C PHE A 194 -10.43 -3.92 5.69
N SER A 195 -11.32 -4.90 5.93
CA SER A 195 -11.95 -5.06 7.22
C SER A 195 -10.96 -5.51 8.30
N GLU A 196 -11.29 -5.24 9.59
CA GLU A 196 -10.49 -5.75 10.71
C GLU A 196 -10.33 -7.27 10.65
N LYS A 197 -11.38 -7.96 10.23
CA LYS A 197 -11.38 -9.42 10.05
C LYS A 197 -10.27 -9.84 9.07
N VAL A 198 -10.21 -9.23 7.89
CA VAL A 198 -9.18 -9.52 6.88
C VAL A 198 -7.80 -9.17 7.40
N CYS A 199 -7.64 -8.02 8.07
CA CYS A 199 -6.37 -7.61 8.66
C CYS A 199 -5.86 -8.64 9.69
N ARG A 200 -6.74 -9.14 10.57
CA ARG A 200 -6.40 -10.19 11.54
C ARG A 200 -6.06 -11.51 10.85
N GLU A 201 -6.87 -11.96 9.91
CA GLU A 201 -6.61 -13.21 9.19
C GLU A 201 -5.25 -13.19 8.46
N LEU A 202 -4.89 -12.07 7.82
CA LEU A 202 -3.57 -11.90 7.19
C LEU A 202 -2.42 -11.94 8.21
N ALA A 203 -2.63 -11.38 9.39
CA ALA A 203 -1.64 -11.37 10.46
C ALA A 203 -1.46 -12.74 11.11
N GLU A 204 -2.56 -13.46 11.34
CA GLU A 204 -2.63 -14.68 12.14
C GLU A 204 -2.42 -15.97 11.32
N MET A 205 -2.62 -15.92 9.98
CA MET A 205 -2.56 -17.13 9.15
C MET A 205 -1.20 -17.82 9.18
N GLU A 206 -1.21 -19.15 9.25
CA GLU A 206 -0.03 -19.97 9.08
C GLU A 206 0.41 -20.00 7.61
N THR A 207 1.72 -19.97 7.38
CA THR A 207 2.34 -20.05 6.06
C THR A 207 3.41 -21.12 6.02
N ALA A 208 3.53 -21.87 4.92
CA ALA A 208 4.57 -22.88 4.76
C ALA A 208 5.98 -22.27 4.62
N ALA A 209 6.06 -21.05 4.08
CA ALA A 209 7.31 -20.30 4.04
C ALA A 209 7.50 -19.52 5.35
N PRO A 210 8.57 -19.79 6.14
CA PRO A 210 8.81 -19.05 7.39
C PRO A 210 9.17 -17.57 7.13
N ASP A 211 9.65 -17.29 5.94
CA ASP A 211 10.08 -15.98 5.46
C ASP A 211 9.03 -15.27 4.59
N PHE A 212 7.76 -15.65 4.71
CA PHE A 212 6.66 -14.97 4.02
C PHE A 212 6.47 -13.53 4.53
N ARG A 213 6.35 -12.59 3.60
CA ARG A 213 6.21 -11.16 3.89
C ARG A 213 4.98 -10.56 3.21
N ILE A 214 4.27 -9.71 3.93
CA ILE A 214 3.19 -8.89 3.39
C ILE A 214 3.70 -7.46 3.25
N VAL A 215 3.78 -6.96 2.01
CA VAL A 215 4.05 -5.55 1.77
C VAL A 215 2.74 -4.80 1.96
N TRP A 216 2.68 -4.03 3.04
CA TRP A 216 1.53 -3.27 3.48
C TRP A 216 1.67 -1.82 3.03
N ASP A 217 1.31 -1.55 1.77
CA ASP A 217 1.40 -0.20 1.18
C ASP A 217 0.21 0.66 1.63
N ASN A 218 0.37 1.28 2.78
CA ASN A 218 -0.64 2.14 3.38
C ASN A 218 -0.51 3.59 2.89
N ALA A 219 -0.55 3.78 1.58
CA ALA A 219 -0.38 5.07 0.92
C ALA A 219 -1.46 6.09 1.30
N TYR A 220 -2.60 5.64 1.82
CA TYR A 220 -3.77 6.46 2.12
C TYR A 220 -4.14 6.47 3.62
N ALA A 221 -3.19 6.14 4.50
CA ALA A 221 -3.41 6.03 5.95
C ALA A 221 -4.07 7.26 6.61
N VAL A 222 -3.81 8.44 6.07
CA VAL A 222 -4.26 9.73 6.62
C VAL A 222 -5.23 10.47 5.71
N HIS A 223 -5.75 9.77 4.69
CA HIS A 223 -6.72 10.37 3.77
C HIS A 223 -8.14 10.15 4.28
N THR A 224 -8.98 11.14 4.06
CA THR A 224 -10.43 11.02 4.23
C THR A 224 -11.12 11.41 2.94
N LEU A 225 -12.09 10.60 2.51
CA LEU A 225 -12.96 10.89 1.37
C LEU A 225 -14.38 11.28 1.84
N THR A 226 -14.63 11.18 3.14
CA THR A 226 -15.87 11.51 3.82
C THR A 226 -15.55 12.26 5.10
N ASP A 227 -16.55 12.57 5.92
CA ASP A 227 -16.34 13.17 7.25
C ASP A 227 -15.78 12.18 8.28
N GLU A 228 -15.66 10.91 7.91
CA GLU A 228 -15.09 9.86 8.77
C GLU A 228 -13.69 9.46 8.28
N PHE A 229 -12.74 9.37 9.21
CA PHE A 229 -11.41 8.85 8.91
C PHE A 229 -11.44 7.32 8.81
N PRO A 230 -10.67 6.74 7.86
CA PRO A 230 -10.52 5.29 7.81
C PRO A 230 -9.80 4.80 9.07
N VAL A 231 -10.21 3.62 9.54
CA VAL A 231 -9.54 2.98 10.68
C VAL A 231 -8.23 2.35 10.20
N VAL A 232 -7.11 2.79 10.78
CA VAL A 232 -5.80 2.15 10.57
C VAL A 232 -5.65 1.02 11.58
N HIS A 233 -5.80 -0.23 11.14
CA HIS A 233 -5.61 -1.40 11.99
C HIS A 233 -4.12 -1.65 12.24
N ASN A 234 -3.75 -1.90 13.51
CA ASN A 234 -2.36 -2.21 13.89
C ASN A 234 -2.02 -3.68 13.58
N VAL A 235 -1.83 -3.97 12.29
CA VAL A 235 -1.51 -5.33 11.81
C VAL A 235 -0.17 -5.85 12.34
N ILE A 236 0.75 -4.96 12.71
CA ILE A 236 2.05 -5.32 13.29
C ILE A 236 1.82 -5.95 14.67
N GLU A 237 0.95 -5.36 15.50
CA GLU A 237 0.65 -5.93 16.81
C GLU A 237 -0.15 -7.23 16.69
N PHE A 238 -1.13 -7.30 15.76
CA PHE A 238 -1.84 -8.56 15.50
C PHE A 238 -0.89 -9.69 15.12
N ALA A 239 0.07 -9.41 14.22
CA ALA A 239 1.04 -10.41 13.79
C ALA A 239 2.00 -10.82 14.93
N LYS A 240 2.41 -9.87 15.76
CA LYS A 240 3.27 -10.14 16.91
C LYS A 240 2.56 -10.99 17.95
N GLU A 241 1.29 -10.71 18.26
CA GLU A 241 0.45 -11.51 19.15
C GLU A 241 0.26 -12.94 18.63
N ALA A 242 0.15 -13.09 17.32
CA ALA A 242 0.05 -14.39 16.65
C ALA A 242 1.40 -15.15 16.52
N GLY A 243 2.52 -14.57 16.93
CA GLY A 243 3.85 -15.19 16.83
C GLY A 243 4.56 -14.94 15.50
N HIS A 244 4.10 -14.00 14.67
CA HIS A 244 4.64 -13.65 13.37
C HIS A 244 5.21 -12.21 13.32
N PRO A 245 6.16 -11.82 14.21
CA PRO A 245 6.60 -10.43 14.38
C PRO A 245 7.22 -9.79 13.13
N ASN A 246 7.66 -10.60 12.19
CA ASN A 246 8.31 -10.15 10.94
C ASN A 246 7.39 -10.25 9.72
N ARG A 247 6.07 -10.46 9.90
CA ARG A 247 5.10 -10.69 8.82
C ARG A 247 4.96 -9.52 7.87
N PHE A 248 4.97 -8.29 8.38
CA PHE A 248 4.66 -7.10 7.61
C PHE A 248 5.88 -6.22 7.33
N TRP A 249 5.96 -5.74 6.09
CA TRP A 249 6.70 -4.55 5.71
C TRP A 249 5.69 -3.43 5.50
N PHE A 250 5.59 -2.55 6.48
CA PHE A 250 4.60 -1.49 6.52
C PHE A 250 5.15 -0.22 5.87
N MET A 251 4.51 0.25 4.80
CA MET A 251 4.87 1.46 4.08
C MET A 251 3.81 2.53 4.27
N THR A 252 4.25 3.77 4.38
CA THR A 252 3.38 4.95 4.35
C THR A 252 4.13 6.15 3.80
N SER A 253 3.43 7.18 3.36
CA SER A 253 4.02 8.39 2.81
C SER A 253 3.06 9.57 2.87
N THR A 254 3.58 10.79 2.62
CA THR A 254 2.78 12.01 2.43
C THR A 254 2.48 12.29 0.96
N SER A 255 2.84 11.40 0.04
CA SER A 255 2.81 11.62 -1.42
C SER A 255 1.46 12.05 -2.00
N LYS A 256 0.37 11.88 -1.24
CA LYS A 256 -0.98 12.28 -1.65
C LYS A 256 -1.52 13.49 -0.89
N ILE A 257 -0.71 14.08 -0.01
CA ILE A 257 -1.11 15.19 0.86
C ILE A 257 -0.33 16.45 0.51
N THR A 258 1.00 16.32 0.41
CA THR A 258 1.94 17.43 0.18
C THR A 258 2.93 17.09 -0.91
#